data_3a6efab28e6a14de50df023b8f23c721
#
_entry.id   3a6efab28e6a14de50df023b8f23c721
#
_cell.length_a   1.000
_cell.length_b   1.000
_cell.length_c   1.000
_cell.angle_alpha   90.00
_cell.angle_beta   90.00
_cell.angle_gamma   90.00
#
_symmetry.space_group_name_H-M   'P 1'
#
loop_
_entity.id
_entity.type
_entity.pdbx_description
1 polymer ?
#
loop_
_entity_poly.entity_id
_entity_poly.type
_entity_poly.pdbx_seq_one_letter_code
_entity_poly.pdbx_strand_id
1 'polypeptide(L)'
;DPTLYASRLNRSEGVDVIKASAGNYYEGVSQAEVEAFYNAMAEADKGNPEPISYGLNSKLMRDSEGNIFENVWKVGGMYSAAIEQIVFWLEKAATVANPTQKEIIDALVKYYRSGDLKDFDAYNVLWVKDSASNVDFVNGFIENYGDPLGHKSSWEAVVNFRDEEACHRTEIMAANAQWFEDNAPINPAYRKEEVKRVSAKVITA
;
A
#
# COMPACT_ATOMS: atom_id res chain seq x y z
N ASP A 1 26.76 10.83 -13.04
CA ASP A 1 27.92 10.13 -13.56
C ASP A 1 27.85 8.65 -13.16
N PRO A 2 27.64 7.71 -14.11
CA PRO A 2 27.48 6.29 -13.81
C PRO A 2 28.75 5.63 -13.26
N THR A 3 29.90 6.30 -13.31
CA THR A 3 31.17 5.80 -12.73
C THR A 3 31.29 6.14 -11.24
N LEU A 4 30.49 7.07 -10.75
CA LEU A 4 30.52 7.54 -9.36
C LEU A 4 29.38 6.99 -8.52
N TYR A 5 28.20 6.75 -9.12
CA TYR A 5 27.00 6.36 -8.41
C TYR A 5 26.25 5.26 -9.13
N ALA A 6 25.82 4.25 -8.40
CA ALA A 6 24.88 3.26 -8.92
C ALA A 6 23.56 3.94 -9.28
N SER A 7 22.91 3.46 -10.32
CA SER A 7 21.54 3.86 -10.66
C SER A 7 20.62 3.60 -9.47
N ARG A 8 19.72 4.52 -9.17
CA ARG A 8 18.71 4.27 -8.11
C ARG A 8 17.95 2.99 -8.39
N LEU A 9 17.61 2.77 -9.64
CA LEU A 9 16.87 1.61 -10.12
C LEU A 9 17.44 1.19 -11.48
N ASN A 10 17.94 -0.03 -11.57
CA ASN A 10 18.42 -0.63 -12.82
C ASN A 10 17.63 -1.91 -13.10
N ARG A 11 16.93 -1.95 -14.23
CA ARG A 11 16.13 -3.10 -14.70
C ARG A 11 16.62 -3.61 -16.06
N SER A 12 17.89 -3.39 -16.39
CA SER A 12 18.47 -3.87 -17.64
C SER A 12 18.54 -5.39 -17.69
N GLU A 13 18.33 -5.96 -18.87
CA GLU A 13 18.52 -7.40 -19.08
C GLU A 13 19.97 -7.83 -18.83
N GLY A 14 20.14 -9.04 -18.35
CA GLY A 14 21.45 -9.67 -18.18
C GLY A 14 22.26 -9.19 -16.97
N VAL A 15 21.70 -8.34 -16.12
CA VAL A 15 22.33 -7.91 -14.86
C VAL A 15 21.53 -8.42 -13.65
N ASP A 16 22.23 -8.61 -12.53
CA ASP A 16 21.57 -8.75 -11.22
C ASP A 16 21.04 -7.37 -10.82
N VAL A 17 19.72 -7.17 -10.96
CA VAL A 17 19.09 -5.88 -10.77
C VAL A 17 19.20 -5.35 -9.33
N ILE A 18 19.36 -6.25 -8.36
CA ILE A 18 19.57 -5.87 -6.95
C ILE A 18 20.93 -5.25 -6.78
N LYS A 19 21.99 -5.92 -7.28
CA LYS A 19 23.36 -5.41 -7.20
C LYS A 19 23.61 -4.16 -8.05
N ALA A 20 22.86 -4.04 -9.14
CA ALA A 20 22.95 -2.91 -10.06
C ALA A 20 22.13 -1.68 -9.65
N SER A 21 21.29 -1.80 -8.61
CA SER A 21 20.46 -0.73 -8.06
C SER A 21 20.99 -0.25 -6.71
N ALA A 22 20.83 1.05 -6.43
CA ALA A 22 21.27 1.66 -5.17
C ALA A 22 20.24 1.50 -4.02
N GLY A 23 19.30 0.56 -4.13
CA GLY A 23 18.31 0.28 -3.10
C GLY A 23 18.90 -0.39 -1.87
N ASN A 24 18.28 -0.18 -0.70
CA ASN A 24 18.67 -0.79 0.58
C ASN A 24 17.68 -1.86 1.07
N TYR A 25 16.83 -2.36 0.20
CA TYR A 25 15.80 -3.37 0.54
C TYR A 25 16.35 -4.78 0.71
N TYR A 26 17.56 -5.01 0.21
CA TYR A 26 18.21 -6.32 0.15
C TYR A 26 19.62 -6.24 0.72
N GLU A 27 20.04 -7.27 1.49
CA GLU A 27 21.38 -7.31 2.07
C GLU A 27 21.93 -8.73 2.06
N GLY A 28 23.09 -8.92 1.42
CA GLY A 28 23.76 -10.21 1.36
C GLY A 28 23.06 -11.25 0.48
N VAL A 29 22.15 -10.83 -0.41
CA VAL A 29 21.36 -11.70 -1.29
C VAL A 29 21.49 -11.27 -2.75
N SER A 30 21.37 -12.21 -3.67
CA SER A 30 21.31 -12.00 -5.11
C SER A 30 19.86 -11.97 -5.60
N GLN A 31 19.65 -11.46 -6.82
CA GLN A 31 18.33 -11.48 -7.47
C GLN A 31 17.72 -12.89 -7.50
N ALA A 32 18.49 -13.89 -7.93
CA ALA A 32 18.01 -15.28 -8.02
C ALA A 32 17.56 -15.84 -6.67
N GLU A 33 18.25 -15.49 -5.58
CA GLU A 33 17.89 -15.92 -4.22
C GLU A 33 16.60 -15.22 -3.75
N VAL A 34 16.43 -13.94 -4.05
CA VAL A 34 15.21 -13.20 -3.71
C VAL A 34 14.01 -13.76 -4.46
N GLU A 35 14.16 -13.99 -5.77
CA GLU A 35 13.11 -14.60 -6.59
C GLU A 35 12.74 -15.99 -6.09
N ALA A 36 13.72 -16.83 -5.74
CA ALA A 36 13.48 -18.16 -5.17
C ALA A 36 12.73 -18.07 -3.83
N PHE A 37 13.11 -17.14 -2.96
CA PHE A 37 12.49 -16.94 -1.65
C PHE A 37 11.00 -16.59 -1.78
N TYR A 38 10.66 -15.57 -2.57
CA TYR A 38 9.27 -15.13 -2.72
C TYR A 38 8.43 -16.08 -3.59
N ASN A 39 9.02 -16.74 -4.58
CA ASN A 39 8.34 -17.77 -5.35
C ASN A 39 7.96 -18.97 -4.47
N ALA A 40 8.82 -19.36 -3.52
CA ALA A 40 8.48 -20.41 -2.57
C ALA A 40 7.30 -20.03 -1.66
N MET A 41 7.21 -18.78 -1.21
CA MET A 41 6.06 -18.28 -0.44
C MET A 41 4.78 -18.28 -1.28
N ALA A 42 4.86 -17.78 -2.52
CA ALA A 42 3.71 -17.75 -3.44
C ALA A 42 3.22 -19.16 -3.80
N GLU A 43 4.13 -20.11 -4.02
CA GLU A 43 3.75 -21.50 -4.30
C GLU A 43 3.12 -22.19 -3.09
N ALA A 44 3.61 -21.90 -1.86
CA ALA A 44 3.02 -22.41 -0.63
C ALA A 44 1.60 -21.87 -0.37
N ASP A 45 1.30 -20.68 -0.91
CA ASP A 45 -0.01 -20.01 -0.79
C ASP A 45 -0.89 -20.22 -2.04
N LYS A 46 -0.48 -21.11 -2.93
CA LYS A 46 -1.19 -21.38 -4.19
C LYS A 46 -2.62 -21.87 -3.95
N GLY A 47 -3.57 -21.16 -4.53
CA GLY A 47 -5.00 -21.42 -4.36
C GLY A 47 -5.65 -20.63 -3.24
N ASN A 48 -4.90 -19.81 -2.51
CA ASN A 48 -5.47 -18.79 -1.62
C ASN A 48 -6.22 -17.75 -2.48
N PRO A 49 -7.53 -17.52 -2.27
CA PRO A 49 -8.28 -16.51 -3.01
C PRO A 49 -7.86 -15.07 -2.65
N GLU A 50 -7.14 -14.88 -1.55
CA GLU A 50 -6.71 -13.59 -1.02
C GLU A 50 -5.19 -13.59 -0.76
N PRO A 51 -4.34 -13.67 -1.83
CA PRO A 51 -2.89 -13.67 -1.65
C PRO A 51 -2.41 -12.29 -1.19
N ILE A 52 -1.47 -12.29 -0.24
CA ILE A 52 -0.85 -11.05 0.27
C ILE A 52 0.29 -10.57 -0.64
N SER A 53 0.66 -9.29 -0.49
CA SER A 53 1.82 -8.69 -1.17
C SER A 53 3.12 -9.04 -0.41
N TYR A 54 3.66 -10.23 -0.65
CA TYR A 54 4.88 -10.72 0.02
C TYR A 54 6.04 -9.73 -0.04
N GLY A 55 6.65 -9.48 1.12
CA GLY A 55 7.85 -8.66 1.24
C GLY A 55 7.64 -7.16 1.32
N LEU A 56 6.39 -6.67 1.25
CA LEU A 56 6.07 -5.25 1.14
C LEU A 56 6.69 -4.40 2.27
N ASN A 57 6.68 -4.89 3.51
CA ASN A 57 7.12 -4.19 4.71
C ASN A 57 8.34 -4.84 5.38
N SER A 58 9.31 -5.27 4.59
CA SER A 58 10.50 -5.92 5.12
C SER A 58 11.76 -5.64 4.30
N LYS A 59 12.91 -5.79 4.94
CA LYS A 59 14.21 -5.93 4.28
C LYS A 59 14.56 -7.42 4.21
N LEU A 60 14.92 -7.94 3.05
CA LEU A 60 15.37 -9.31 2.93
C LEU A 60 16.90 -9.35 3.16
N MET A 61 17.33 -10.15 4.12
CA MET A 61 18.71 -10.18 4.60
C MET A 61 19.23 -11.61 4.72
N ARG A 62 20.54 -11.74 4.73
CA ARG A 62 21.23 -12.98 5.11
C ARG A 62 21.84 -12.80 6.50
N ASP A 63 21.62 -13.76 7.40
CA ASP A 63 22.24 -13.78 8.70
C ASP A 63 23.70 -14.33 8.67
N SER A 64 24.35 -14.36 9.82
CA SER A 64 25.71 -14.86 9.96
C SER A 64 25.83 -16.38 9.74
N GLU A 65 24.75 -17.13 9.80
CA GLU A 65 24.67 -18.57 9.55
C GLU A 65 24.37 -18.90 8.09
N GLY A 66 24.08 -17.87 7.27
CA GLY A 66 23.79 -18.00 5.85
C GLY A 66 22.31 -18.14 5.51
N ASN A 67 21.41 -18.07 6.50
CA ASN A 67 19.97 -18.15 6.27
C ASN A 67 19.42 -16.82 5.71
N ILE A 68 18.49 -16.92 4.78
CA ILE A 68 17.77 -15.75 4.23
C ILE A 68 16.48 -15.56 5.02
N PHE A 69 16.25 -14.33 5.50
CA PHE A 69 15.07 -13.99 6.30
C PHE A 69 14.58 -12.57 6.03
N GLU A 70 13.32 -12.32 6.37
CA GLU A 70 12.73 -10.99 6.34
C GLU A 70 12.92 -10.28 7.69
N ASN A 71 13.61 -9.14 7.66
CA ASN A 71 13.65 -8.22 8.78
C ASN A 71 12.46 -7.25 8.65
N VAL A 72 11.36 -7.62 9.31
CA VAL A 72 10.06 -6.96 9.16
C VAL A 72 10.06 -5.58 9.83
N TRP A 73 9.46 -4.61 9.19
CA TRP A 73 9.28 -3.25 9.68
C TRP A 73 8.01 -3.17 10.53
N LYS A 74 8.19 -3.21 11.82
CA LYS A 74 7.13 -3.25 12.82
C LYS A 74 7.64 -2.80 14.20
N VAL A 75 6.71 -2.66 15.16
CA VAL A 75 7.10 -2.49 16.57
C VAL A 75 7.93 -3.70 17.02
N GLY A 76 9.08 -3.43 17.62
CA GLY A 76 10.06 -4.44 18.03
C GLY A 76 10.92 -5.03 16.89
N GLY A 77 10.71 -4.58 15.65
CA GLY A 77 11.49 -4.94 14.48
C GLY A 77 12.37 -3.80 13.97
N MET A 78 12.72 -3.85 12.68
CA MET A 78 13.43 -2.76 12.02
C MET A 78 12.54 -1.51 12.02
N TYR A 79 13.14 -0.33 12.26
CA TYR A 79 12.46 0.96 12.41
C TYR A 79 11.49 1.08 13.59
N SER A 80 11.58 0.20 14.62
CA SER A 80 10.68 0.15 15.77
C SER A 80 10.45 1.53 16.39
N ALA A 81 11.51 2.28 16.68
CA ALA A 81 11.40 3.60 17.33
C ALA A 81 10.52 4.60 16.54
N ALA A 82 10.62 4.61 15.22
CA ALA A 82 9.77 5.45 14.37
C ALA A 82 8.33 4.94 14.33
N ILE A 83 8.15 3.62 14.18
CA ILE A 83 6.84 2.98 14.11
C ILE A 83 6.08 3.11 15.44
N GLU A 84 6.76 3.05 16.57
CA GLU A 84 6.17 3.29 17.90
C GLU A 84 5.59 4.72 18.01
N GLN A 85 6.25 5.72 17.40
CA GLN A 85 5.70 7.07 17.34
C GLN A 85 4.48 7.17 16.43
N ILE A 86 4.47 6.45 15.31
CA ILE A 86 3.28 6.35 14.44
C ILE A 86 2.12 5.74 15.24
N VAL A 87 2.34 4.62 15.90
CA VAL A 87 1.34 3.95 16.74
C VAL A 87 0.82 4.88 17.84
N PHE A 88 1.71 5.57 18.55
CA PHE A 88 1.32 6.53 19.59
C PHE A 88 0.35 7.59 19.07
N TRP A 89 0.64 8.20 17.91
CA TRP A 89 -0.22 9.24 17.35
C TRP A 89 -1.51 8.68 16.76
N LEU A 90 -1.49 7.48 16.18
CA LEU A 90 -2.70 6.78 15.72
C LEU A 90 -3.64 6.47 16.88
N GLU A 91 -3.12 5.98 18.01
CA GLU A 91 -3.91 5.73 19.23
C GLU A 91 -4.52 7.03 19.80
N LYS A 92 -3.79 8.15 19.71
CA LYS A 92 -4.36 9.47 20.08
C LYS A 92 -5.48 9.87 19.11
N ALA A 93 -5.30 9.70 17.82
CA ALA A 93 -6.34 9.97 16.83
C ALA A 93 -7.59 9.11 17.05
N ALA A 94 -7.42 7.83 17.41
CA ALA A 94 -8.52 6.92 17.72
C ALA A 94 -9.42 7.40 18.88
N THR A 95 -8.89 8.24 19.80
CA THR A 95 -9.69 8.76 20.92
C THR A 95 -10.70 9.83 20.53
N VAL A 96 -10.51 10.46 19.37
CA VAL A 96 -11.37 11.56 18.85
C VAL A 96 -12.05 11.20 17.54
N ALA A 97 -11.73 10.04 16.97
CA ALA A 97 -12.32 9.52 15.73
C ALA A 97 -13.78 9.10 15.94
N ASN A 98 -14.58 9.14 14.87
CA ASN A 98 -15.87 8.49 14.87
C ASN A 98 -15.71 6.95 14.97
N PRO A 99 -16.77 6.19 15.31
CA PRO A 99 -16.65 4.73 15.53
C PRO A 99 -16.06 3.97 14.32
N THR A 100 -16.47 4.31 13.10
CA THR A 100 -15.97 3.66 11.88
C THR A 100 -14.48 3.96 11.68
N GLN A 101 -14.09 5.21 11.79
CA GLN A 101 -12.68 5.60 11.62
C GLN A 101 -11.80 5.04 12.74
N LYS A 102 -12.34 4.93 13.98
CA LYS A 102 -11.63 4.28 15.07
C LYS A 102 -11.31 2.82 14.77
N GLU A 103 -12.25 2.07 14.20
CA GLU A 103 -12.02 0.67 13.79
C GLU A 103 -10.90 0.56 12.74
N ILE A 104 -10.88 1.49 11.77
CA ILE A 104 -9.82 1.58 10.74
C ILE A 104 -8.47 1.85 11.38
N ILE A 105 -8.40 2.82 12.30
CA ILE A 105 -7.16 3.16 13.01
C ILE A 105 -6.68 1.99 13.86
N ASP A 106 -7.57 1.33 14.59
CA ASP A 106 -7.23 0.16 15.43
C ASP A 106 -6.66 -0.99 14.57
N ALA A 107 -7.21 -1.23 13.38
CA ALA A 107 -6.69 -2.22 12.43
C ALA A 107 -5.30 -1.84 11.92
N LEU A 108 -5.05 -0.57 11.61
CA LEU A 108 -3.72 -0.08 11.20
C LEU A 108 -2.69 -0.20 12.33
N VAL A 109 -3.08 0.12 13.58
CA VAL A 109 -2.23 -0.07 14.77
C VAL A 109 -1.89 -1.54 14.95
N LYS A 110 -2.86 -2.45 14.75
CA LYS A 110 -2.62 -3.89 14.79
C LYS A 110 -1.56 -4.30 13.77
N TYR A 111 -1.66 -3.84 12.52
CA TYR A 111 -0.66 -4.08 11.50
C TYR A 111 0.74 -3.61 11.90
N TYR A 112 0.89 -2.38 12.37
CA TYR A 112 2.19 -1.87 12.80
C TYR A 112 2.82 -2.66 13.96
N ARG A 113 2.00 -3.27 14.81
CA ARG A 113 2.47 -4.12 15.91
C ARG A 113 2.79 -5.54 15.46
N SER A 114 1.96 -6.16 14.63
CA SER A 114 2.18 -7.52 14.15
C SER A 114 3.22 -7.60 13.03
N GLY A 115 3.22 -6.62 12.11
CA GLY A 115 3.92 -6.66 10.84
C GLY A 115 3.32 -7.64 9.85
N ASP A 116 2.16 -8.22 10.14
CA ASP A 116 1.48 -9.19 9.27
C ASP A 116 0.74 -8.47 8.15
N LEU A 117 1.04 -8.81 6.91
CA LEU A 117 0.40 -8.22 5.73
C LEU A 117 -1.09 -8.55 5.61
N LYS A 118 -1.57 -9.64 6.24
CA LYS A 118 -3.01 -9.91 6.35
C LYS A 118 -3.72 -8.86 7.21
N ASP A 119 -3.07 -8.37 8.26
CA ASP A 119 -3.60 -7.26 9.06
C ASP A 119 -3.61 -5.96 8.25
N PHE A 120 -2.63 -5.76 7.36
CA PHE A 120 -2.61 -4.62 6.45
C PHE A 120 -3.76 -4.68 5.42
N ASP A 121 -4.01 -5.84 4.84
CA ASP A 121 -5.14 -6.04 3.93
C ASP A 121 -6.47 -5.84 4.63
N ALA A 122 -6.63 -6.33 5.85
CA ALA A 122 -7.83 -6.10 6.67
C ALA A 122 -8.06 -4.60 6.92
N TYR A 123 -7.01 -3.85 7.25
CA TYR A 123 -7.06 -2.39 7.35
C TYR A 123 -7.51 -1.75 6.04
N ASN A 124 -6.92 -2.13 4.89
CA ASN A 124 -7.25 -1.56 3.59
C ASN A 124 -8.71 -1.83 3.20
N VAL A 125 -9.26 -3.00 3.51
CA VAL A 125 -10.67 -3.35 3.27
C VAL A 125 -11.61 -2.47 4.10
N LEU A 126 -11.26 -2.16 5.35
CA LEU A 126 -12.03 -1.24 6.17
C LEU A 126 -11.93 0.20 5.65
N TRP A 127 -10.72 0.64 5.33
CA TRP A 127 -10.47 1.99 4.82
C TRP A 127 -11.24 2.28 3.53
N VAL A 128 -11.24 1.37 2.56
CA VAL A 128 -11.92 1.57 1.26
C VAL A 128 -13.45 1.66 1.41
N LYS A 129 -14.01 1.10 2.48
CA LYS A 129 -15.45 1.16 2.78
C LYS A 129 -15.86 2.46 3.46
N ASP A 130 -14.93 3.20 4.03
CA ASP A 130 -15.24 4.47 4.70
C ASP A 130 -15.49 5.58 3.68
N SER A 131 -16.75 5.93 3.51
CA SER A 131 -17.18 7.04 2.67
C SER A 131 -17.68 8.26 3.46
N ALA A 132 -17.72 8.17 4.80
CA ALA A 132 -18.40 9.12 5.66
C ALA A 132 -17.47 9.97 6.55
N SER A 133 -16.26 9.51 6.84
CA SER A 133 -15.34 10.23 7.71
C SER A 133 -14.86 11.55 7.07
N ASN A 134 -14.76 12.59 7.90
CA ASN A 134 -14.35 13.93 7.46
C ASN A 134 -12.83 14.06 7.29
N VAL A 135 -12.06 13.27 8.02
CA VAL A 135 -10.61 13.14 7.85
C VAL A 135 -10.36 11.84 7.10
N ASP A 136 -9.60 11.90 6.03
CA ASP A 136 -9.17 10.74 5.28
C ASP A 136 -7.64 10.67 5.30
N PHE A 137 -7.09 9.47 5.39
CA PHE A 137 -5.64 9.32 5.43
C PHE A 137 -5.19 8.03 4.76
N VAL A 138 -4.03 8.12 4.13
CA VAL A 138 -3.24 6.98 3.70
C VAL A 138 -2.02 6.91 4.60
N ASN A 139 -1.69 5.74 5.10
CA ASN A 139 -0.56 5.56 6.00
C ASN A 139 -0.06 4.11 5.95
N GLY A 140 1.17 3.92 5.53
CA GLY A 140 1.75 2.57 5.48
C GLY A 140 2.95 2.42 4.56
N PHE A 141 3.38 1.19 4.40
CA PHE A 141 4.38 0.78 3.43
C PHE A 141 3.65 0.36 2.15
N ILE A 142 3.59 1.23 1.13
CA ILE A 142 2.64 1.12 0.02
C ILE A 142 3.34 1.11 -1.33
N GLU A 143 4.17 2.11 -1.63
CA GLU A 143 4.73 2.32 -2.96
C GLU A 143 5.96 1.45 -3.23
N ASN A 144 5.84 0.51 -4.14
CA ASN A 144 6.88 -0.48 -4.45
C ASN A 144 7.70 -0.21 -5.72
N TYR A 145 7.42 0.86 -6.44
CA TYR A 145 8.14 1.19 -7.67
C TYR A 145 9.62 1.52 -7.45
N GLY A 146 10.04 1.78 -6.23
CA GLY A 146 11.43 2.00 -5.83
C GLY A 146 12.26 0.72 -5.69
N ASP A 147 11.62 -0.45 -5.73
CA ASP A 147 12.28 -1.75 -5.74
C ASP A 147 12.41 -2.29 -7.17
N PRO A 148 13.62 -2.73 -7.60
CA PRO A 148 13.78 -3.29 -8.94
C PRO A 148 12.93 -4.52 -9.22
N LEU A 149 12.58 -5.30 -8.19
CA LEU A 149 11.72 -6.49 -8.29
C LEU A 149 10.26 -6.22 -7.91
N GLY A 150 9.94 -5.05 -7.37
CA GLY A 150 8.56 -4.66 -7.02
C GLY A 150 7.99 -5.34 -5.78
N HIS A 151 8.80 -5.97 -4.93
CA HIS A 151 8.36 -6.60 -3.68
C HIS A 151 8.34 -5.63 -2.50
N LYS A 152 9.34 -4.75 -2.42
CA LYS A 152 9.59 -3.89 -1.26
C LYS A 152 9.01 -2.51 -1.46
N SER A 153 8.40 -1.95 -0.42
CA SER A 153 7.82 -0.62 -0.52
C SER A 153 8.54 0.44 0.31
N SER A 154 8.26 1.69 -0.01
CA SER A 154 8.55 2.83 0.85
C SER A 154 7.34 3.15 1.74
N TRP A 155 7.63 3.73 2.92
CA TRP A 155 6.58 4.25 3.78
C TRP A 155 6.13 5.62 3.28
N GLU A 156 4.83 5.84 3.31
CA GLU A 156 4.22 7.13 3.01
C GLU A 156 3.01 7.40 3.90
N ALA A 157 2.68 8.67 4.04
CA ALA A 157 1.44 9.09 4.67
C ALA A 157 0.92 10.37 4.02
N VAL A 158 -0.37 10.42 3.80
CA VAL A 158 -1.10 11.61 3.37
C VAL A 158 -2.34 11.75 4.24
N VAL A 159 -2.62 12.97 4.69
CA VAL A 159 -3.83 13.30 5.46
C VAL A 159 -4.62 14.34 4.70
N ASN A 160 -5.89 14.07 4.46
CA ASN A 160 -6.79 14.92 3.71
C ASN A 160 -8.03 15.24 4.54
N PHE A 161 -8.68 16.34 4.21
CA PHE A 161 -9.97 16.72 4.78
C PHE A 161 -11.03 16.64 3.71
N ARG A 162 -12.25 16.21 4.09
CA ARG A 162 -13.41 16.20 3.21
C ARG A 162 -13.85 17.62 2.89
N ASP A 163 -13.97 17.93 1.60
CA ASP A 163 -14.63 19.13 1.12
C ASP A 163 -16.13 18.85 0.96
N GLU A 164 -16.92 19.25 1.94
CA GLU A 164 -18.38 18.97 1.96
C GLU A 164 -19.12 19.61 0.81
N GLU A 165 -18.76 20.84 0.41
CA GLU A 165 -19.39 21.52 -0.72
C GLU A 165 -19.08 20.82 -2.05
N ALA A 166 -17.82 20.45 -2.26
CA ALA A 166 -17.41 19.69 -3.43
C ALA A 166 -18.03 18.28 -3.46
N CYS A 167 -18.15 17.62 -2.31
CA CYS A 167 -18.86 16.34 -2.18
C CYS A 167 -20.33 16.47 -2.60
N HIS A 168 -21.03 17.52 -2.15
CA HIS A 168 -22.41 17.74 -2.54
C HIS A 168 -22.54 17.93 -4.05
N ARG A 169 -21.66 18.70 -4.69
CA ARG A 169 -21.64 18.83 -6.16
C ARG A 169 -21.40 17.49 -6.86
N THR A 170 -20.49 16.67 -6.32
CA THR A 170 -20.21 15.34 -6.87
C THR A 170 -21.38 14.38 -6.70
N GLU A 171 -22.14 14.48 -5.61
CA GLU A 171 -23.38 13.70 -5.41
C GLU A 171 -24.42 14.01 -6.47
N ILE A 172 -24.60 15.29 -6.83
CA ILE A 172 -25.50 15.71 -7.91
C ILE A 172 -25.05 15.11 -9.25
N MET A 173 -23.74 15.14 -9.54
CA MET A 173 -23.19 14.54 -10.75
C MET A 173 -23.40 13.01 -10.77
N ALA A 174 -23.12 12.34 -9.66
CA ALA A 174 -23.28 10.90 -9.51
C ALA A 174 -24.76 10.47 -9.67
N ALA A 175 -25.70 11.26 -9.15
CA ALA A 175 -27.14 11.00 -9.33
C ALA A 175 -27.60 11.09 -10.79
N ASN A 176 -26.85 11.82 -11.63
CA ASN A 176 -27.13 11.99 -13.06
C ASN A 176 -26.17 11.17 -13.95
N ALA A 177 -25.43 10.22 -13.39
CA ALA A 177 -24.40 9.47 -14.12
C ALA A 177 -24.95 8.71 -15.35
N GLN A 178 -26.16 8.15 -15.26
CA GLN A 178 -26.82 7.50 -16.40
C GLN A 178 -27.13 8.50 -17.51
N TRP A 179 -27.59 9.70 -17.16
CA TRP A 179 -27.84 10.73 -18.16
C TRP A 179 -26.55 11.11 -18.92
N PHE A 180 -25.40 11.23 -18.22
CA PHE A 180 -24.12 11.50 -18.86
C PHE A 180 -23.69 10.35 -19.78
N GLU A 181 -23.88 9.10 -19.37
CA GLU A 181 -23.58 7.94 -20.21
C GLU A 181 -24.44 7.92 -21.49
N ASP A 182 -25.75 8.14 -21.33
CA ASP A 182 -26.70 8.11 -22.44
C ASP A 182 -26.49 9.24 -23.46
N ASN A 183 -25.95 10.38 -23.00
CA ASN A 183 -25.68 11.54 -23.83
C ASN A 183 -24.19 11.71 -24.19
N ALA A 184 -23.33 10.77 -23.82
CA ALA A 184 -21.90 10.83 -24.16
C ALA A 184 -21.70 10.75 -25.68
N PRO A 185 -20.75 11.53 -26.26
CA PRO A 185 -20.47 11.53 -27.69
C PRO A 185 -19.62 10.30 -28.11
N ILE A 186 -20.08 9.12 -27.72
CA ILE A 186 -19.44 7.84 -28.01
C ILE A 186 -20.37 6.94 -28.83
N ASN A 187 -19.82 5.95 -29.53
CA ASN A 187 -20.62 4.99 -30.25
C ASN A 187 -21.57 4.28 -29.28
N PRO A 188 -22.88 4.21 -29.57
CA PRO A 188 -23.87 3.55 -28.70
C PRO A 188 -23.53 2.11 -28.32
N ALA A 189 -22.80 1.37 -29.17
CA ALA A 189 -22.35 0.02 -28.88
C ALA A 189 -21.40 -0.10 -27.67
N TYR A 190 -20.83 1.00 -27.23
CA TYR A 190 -19.92 1.05 -26.08
C TYR A 190 -20.55 1.69 -24.83
N ARG A 191 -21.80 2.14 -24.93
CA ARG A 191 -22.52 2.70 -23.78
C ARG A 191 -22.93 1.61 -22.81
N LYS A 192 -22.86 1.92 -21.52
CA LYS A 192 -23.34 1.04 -20.46
C LYS A 192 -24.86 1.14 -20.35
N GLU A 193 -25.55 0.00 -20.36
CA GLU A 193 -27.00 -0.05 -20.15
C GLU A 193 -27.36 0.46 -18.74
N GLU A 194 -26.51 0.19 -17.75
CA GLU A 194 -26.66 0.65 -16.37
C GLU A 194 -25.34 1.19 -15.84
N VAL A 195 -25.33 2.45 -15.42
CA VAL A 195 -24.21 3.06 -14.72
C VAL A 195 -24.37 2.85 -13.22
N LYS A 196 -23.51 1.97 -12.65
CA LYS A 196 -23.48 1.79 -11.20
C LYS A 196 -22.93 3.05 -10.54
N ARG A 197 -23.64 3.54 -9.55
CA ARG A 197 -23.24 4.72 -8.79
C ARG A 197 -21.87 4.52 -8.17
N VAL A 198 -20.93 5.38 -8.52
CA VAL A 198 -19.63 5.47 -7.85
C VAL A 198 -19.78 6.42 -6.68
N SER A 199 -19.51 5.96 -5.48
CA SER A 199 -19.34 6.84 -4.33
C SER A 199 -17.97 7.49 -4.42
N ALA A 200 -17.92 8.81 -4.47
CA ALA A 200 -16.67 9.57 -4.50
C ALA A 200 -16.64 10.54 -3.33
N LYS A 201 -15.54 10.52 -2.58
CA LYS A 201 -15.24 11.50 -1.55
C LYS A 201 -14.29 12.54 -2.16
N VAL A 202 -14.68 13.81 -2.14
CA VAL A 202 -13.77 14.89 -2.54
C VAL A 202 -12.99 15.33 -1.32
N ILE A 203 -11.70 15.32 -1.46
CA ILE A 203 -10.74 15.62 -0.39
C ILE A 203 -9.86 16.79 -0.77
N THR A 204 -9.48 17.57 0.22
CA THR A 204 -8.49 18.66 0.14
C THR A 204 -7.24 18.23 0.89
N ALA A 205 -6.08 18.32 0.24
CA ALA A 205 -4.77 18.05 0.83
C ALA A 205 -4.18 19.32 1.45
#